data_2c490e0d5081e250d765a85c66566d97
#
_entry.id   2c490e0d5081e250d765a85c66566d97
#
_cell.length_a   1.000
_cell.length_b   1.000
_cell.length_c   1.000
_cell.angle_alpha   90.00
_cell.angle_beta   90.00
_cell.angle_gamma   90.00
#
_symmetry.space_group_name_H-M   'P 1'
#
loop_
_entity.id
_entity.type
_entity.pdbx_description
1 polymer ?
#
loop_
_entity_poly.entity_id
_entity_poly.type
_entity_poly.pdbx_seq_one_letter_code
_entity_poly.pdbx_strand_id
1 'polypeptide(L)'
;MSILDELTRKVNEQSARNSKSRCFSENDYFQVNHQPAFSVLDFWRYMYSQIGAYPAELAEFLVARALGVKRPENLDYWSAYDMSYRGRRIEVKETRYIHSWNKEKISNVRTFSIAPTNNRYWGSTLNLHPDRKLARQSDVYVFCLNINKEYEKSDPLNIDYWRFYIVPTFEIDRYAEKHKNPDQKKISLNVVRSMAGEEACFHKIREKVDEAIQKADEYLLSLEK
;
A
#
# COMPACT_ATOMS: atom_id res chain seq x y z
N MET A 1 -21.94 33.40 -9.03
CA MET A 1 -21.13 32.43 -8.23
C MET A 1 -22.00 32.06 -7.05
N SER A 2 -22.37 30.79 -6.92
CA SER A 2 -23.26 30.36 -5.83
C SER A 2 -22.49 30.31 -4.51
N ILE A 3 -23.19 30.36 -3.38
CA ILE A 3 -22.59 30.19 -2.04
C ILE A 3 -21.85 28.84 -1.97
N LEU A 4 -22.35 27.83 -2.69
CA LEU A 4 -21.72 26.53 -2.78
C LEU A 4 -20.36 26.57 -3.50
N ASP A 5 -20.26 27.37 -4.58
CA ASP A 5 -19.01 27.54 -5.35
C ASP A 5 -17.95 28.23 -4.48
N GLU A 6 -18.36 29.21 -3.69
CA GLU A 6 -17.47 29.95 -2.79
C GLU A 6 -16.99 29.08 -1.61
N LEU A 7 -17.88 28.27 -1.02
CA LEU A 7 -17.53 27.31 0.02
C LEU A 7 -16.59 26.22 -0.53
N THR A 8 -16.87 25.69 -1.73
CA THR A 8 -16.02 24.70 -2.37
C THR A 8 -14.64 25.28 -2.67
N ARG A 9 -14.56 26.52 -3.14
CA ARG A 9 -13.29 27.22 -3.36
C ARG A 9 -12.50 27.40 -2.06
N LYS A 10 -13.15 27.87 -0.99
CA LYS A 10 -12.49 28.08 0.33
C LYS A 10 -12.01 26.76 0.93
N VAL A 11 -12.78 25.68 0.80
CA VAL A 11 -12.38 24.34 1.25
C VAL A 11 -11.18 23.84 0.43
N ASN A 12 -11.17 24.05 -0.89
CA ASN A 12 -10.06 23.66 -1.75
C ASN A 12 -8.79 24.49 -1.47
N GLU A 13 -8.92 25.80 -1.21
CA GLU A 13 -7.80 26.67 -0.85
C GLU A 13 -7.25 26.32 0.54
N GLN A 14 -8.09 25.94 1.49
CA GLN A 14 -7.69 25.52 2.82
C GLN A 14 -7.06 24.12 2.82
N SER A 15 -7.57 23.23 1.99
CA SER A 15 -6.98 21.92 1.73
C SER A 15 -5.60 22.05 1.04
N ALA A 16 -5.50 22.92 0.05
CA ALA A 16 -4.21 23.19 -0.62
C ALA A 16 -3.17 23.84 0.32
N ARG A 17 -3.60 24.60 1.32
CA ARG A 17 -2.71 25.15 2.37
C ARG A 17 -2.28 24.11 3.39
N ASN A 18 -3.15 23.14 3.70
CA ASN A 18 -2.88 22.06 4.66
C ASN A 18 -2.16 20.86 4.01
N SER A 19 -2.15 20.74 2.68
CA SER A 19 -1.63 19.58 1.95
C SER A 19 -0.12 19.64 1.65
N LYS A 20 0.58 20.68 2.07
CA LYS A 20 2.04 20.69 2.06
C LYS A 20 2.56 20.07 3.35
N SER A 21 2.36 18.77 3.52
CA SER A 21 3.18 18.01 4.45
C SER A 21 4.63 18.18 3.99
N ARG A 22 5.42 18.91 4.79
CA ARG A 22 6.84 19.13 4.52
C ARG A 22 7.55 17.79 4.61
N CYS A 23 8.14 17.35 3.51
CA CYS A 23 9.08 16.24 3.55
C CYS A 23 10.39 16.72 4.19
N PHE A 24 10.86 15.96 5.17
CA PHE A 24 12.13 16.20 5.83
C PHE A 24 13.20 15.28 5.25
N SER A 25 14.43 15.79 5.18
CA SER A 25 15.61 15.02 4.83
C SER A 25 16.37 14.60 6.08
N GLU A 26 17.33 13.68 5.93
CA GLU A 26 18.25 13.26 6.99
C GLU A 26 19.07 14.44 7.55
N ASN A 27 19.25 15.49 6.76
CA ASN A 27 20.03 16.68 7.11
C ASN A 27 19.20 17.82 7.69
N ASP A 28 17.89 17.67 7.83
CA ASP A 28 17.06 18.59 8.59
C ASP A 28 17.25 18.38 10.09
N TYR A 29 17.03 19.45 10.88
CA TYR A 29 17.27 19.45 12.32
C TYR A 29 16.02 19.83 13.10
N PHE A 30 15.81 19.16 14.21
CA PHE A 30 14.96 19.65 15.29
C PHE A 30 15.61 20.88 15.93
N GLN A 31 14.80 21.84 16.34
CA GLN A 31 15.27 23.10 16.90
C GLN A 31 14.85 23.23 18.36
N VAL A 32 15.79 23.73 19.17
CA VAL A 32 15.53 24.16 20.56
C VAL A 32 15.98 25.63 20.64
N ASN A 33 15.10 26.52 21.08
CA ASN A 33 15.33 27.96 21.10
C ASN A 33 15.82 28.52 19.76
N HIS A 34 15.23 28.03 18.65
CA HIS A 34 15.60 28.40 17.27
C HIS A 34 17.03 27.98 16.85
N GLN A 35 17.69 27.12 17.59
CA GLN A 35 18.99 26.56 17.25
C GLN A 35 18.88 25.07 16.92
N PRO A 36 19.65 24.58 15.92
CA PRO A 36 19.72 23.15 15.62
C PRO A 36 20.13 22.34 16.85
N ALA A 37 19.44 21.24 17.16
CA ALA A 37 19.71 20.38 18.31
C ALA A 37 20.11 18.96 17.86
N PHE A 38 19.20 18.20 17.27
CA PHE A 38 19.46 16.83 16.78
C PHE A 38 18.81 16.67 15.40
N SER A 39 19.31 15.72 14.60
CA SER A 39 18.92 15.57 13.22
C SER A 39 17.64 14.73 13.06
N VAL A 40 16.96 14.88 11.92
CA VAL A 40 15.86 13.99 11.52
C VAL A 40 16.37 12.56 11.36
N LEU A 41 17.64 12.37 10.95
CA LEU A 41 18.26 11.04 10.87
C LEU A 41 18.33 10.36 12.25
N ASP A 42 18.61 11.10 13.34
CA ASP A 42 18.62 10.54 14.70
C ASP A 42 17.24 10.04 15.10
N PHE A 43 16.19 10.80 14.74
CA PHE A 43 14.80 10.37 14.94
C PHE A 43 14.48 9.11 14.11
N TRP A 44 14.88 9.07 12.85
CA TRP A 44 14.64 7.88 12.01
C TRP A 44 15.37 6.66 12.54
N ARG A 45 16.60 6.79 13.00
CA ARG A 45 17.35 5.70 13.64
C ARG A 45 16.66 5.21 14.90
N TYR A 46 16.16 6.12 15.71
CA TYR A 46 15.39 5.77 16.91
C TYR A 46 14.11 4.99 16.56
N MET A 47 13.32 5.48 15.59
CA MET A 47 12.06 4.89 15.19
C MET A 47 12.23 3.55 14.45
N TYR A 48 13.19 3.47 13.53
CA TYR A 48 13.32 2.36 12.59
C TYR A 48 14.51 1.44 12.85
N SER A 49 15.15 1.53 14.00
CA SER A 49 16.24 0.62 14.39
C SER A 49 15.81 -0.85 14.43
N GLN A 50 14.51 -1.10 14.64
CA GLN A 50 13.92 -2.44 14.61
C GLN A 50 13.03 -2.59 13.36
N ILE A 51 13.63 -2.71 12.19
CA ILE A 51 12.91 -2.84 10.89
C ILE A 51 11.86 -3.95 10.93
N GLY A 52 12.11 -5.06 11.62
CA GLY A 52 11.14 -6.16 11.75
C GLY A 52 9.82 -5.78 12.46
N ALA A 53 9.77 -4.63 13.15
CA ALA A 53 8.57 -4.12 13.78
C ALA A 53 7.62 -3.41 12.78
N TYR A 54 8.11 -3.08 11.60
CA TYR A 54 7.40 -2.33 10.54
C TYR A 54 7.27 -3.16 9.26
N PRO A 55 6.52 -4.27 9.29
CA PRO A 55 6.51 -5.20 8.16
C PRO A 55 5.76 -4.69 6.93
N ALA A 56 4.71 -3.91 7.12
CA ALA A 56 3.94 -3.33 6.03
C ALA A 56 4.79 -2.32 5.28
N GLU A 57 5.43 -1.40 6.00
CA GLU A 57 6.30 -0.37 5.44
C GLU A 57 7.52 -0.99 4.74
N LEU A 58 8.05 -2.09 5.28
CA LEU A 58 9.13 -2.84 4.62
C LEU A 58 8.65 -3.46 3.31
N ALA A 59 7.47 -4.06 3.28
CA ALA A 59 6.89 -4.62 2.06
C ALA A 59 6.63 -3.55 1.00
N GLU A 60 6.06 -2.41 1.38
CA GLU A 60 5.88 -1.26 0.50
C GLU A 60 7.23 -0.77 -0.07
N PHE A 61 8.25 -0.66 0.78
CA PHE A 61 9.59 -0.26 0.37
C PHE A 61 10.19 -1.24 -0.66
N LEU A 62 10.07 -2.55 -0.42
CA LEU A 62 10.58 -3.57 -1.36
C LEU A 62 9.88 -3.46 -2.72
N VAL A 63 8.55 -3.32 -2.74
CA VAL A 63 7.79 -3.16 -3.98
C VAL A 63 8.17 -1.86 -4.70
N ALA A 64 8.25 -0.73 -3.98
CA ALA A 64 8.66 0.55 -4.55
C ALA A 64 10.06 0.47 -5.16
N ARG A 65 11.02 -0.18 -4.50
CA ARG A 65 12.38 -0.39 -5.01
C ARG A 65 12.39 -1.26 -6.26
N ALA A 66 11.62 -2.34 -6.29
CA ALA A 66 11.51 -3.22 -7.46
C ALA A 66 10.91 -2.49 -8.67
N LEU A 67 9.92 -1.64 -8.45
CA LEU A 67 9.29 -0.84 -9.50
C LEU A 67 10.11 0.40 -9.90
N GLY A 68 11.09 0.82 -9.10
CA GLY A 68 11.85 2.05 -9.29
C GLY A 68 11.03 3.30 -8.98
N VAL A 69 10.03 3.18 -8.12
CA VAL A 69 9.18 4.29 -7.69
C VAL A 69 9.79 4.94 -6.46
N LYS A 70 9.87 6.27 -6.47
CA LYS A 70 10.15 7.05 -5.27
C LYS A 70 8.84 7.27 -4.52
N ARG A 71 8.88 7.26 -3.19
CA ARG A 71 7.71 7.65 -2.40
C ARG A 71 7.32 9.08 -2.80
N PRO A 72 6.08 9.31 -3.21
CA PRO A 72 5.65 10.66 -3.54
C PRO A 72 5.78 11.58 -2.33
N GLU A 73 6.27 12.80 -2.54
CA GLU A 73 6.44 13.82 -1.49
C GLU A 73 5.13 14.21 -0.80
N ASN A 74 4.00 13.92 -1.43
CA ASN A 74 2.65 14.30 -0.99
C ASN A 74 1.75 13.10 -0.71
N LEU A 75 2.31 11.91 -0.49
CA LEU A 75 1.48 10.76 -0.13
C LEU A 75 1.11 10.89 1.34
N ASP A 76 -0.15 11.19 1.59
CA ASP A 76 -0.70 11.11 2.94
C ASP A 76 -0.62 9.68 3.44
N TYR A 77 -0.33 9.51 4.71
CA TYR A 77 -0.29 8.22 5.43
C TYR A 77 -1.58 7.38 5.25
N TRP A 78 -2.63 8.03 4.79
CA TRP A 78 -3.98 7.49 4.63
C TRP A 78 -4.46 7.53 3.17
N SER A 79 -3.52 7.50 2.22
CA SER A 79 -3.88 7.34 0.82
C SER A 79 -4.70 6.07 0.60
N ALA A 80 -5.60 6.14 -0.37
CA ALA A 80 -6.43 5.00 -0.74
C ALA A 80 -5.65 3.88 -1.47
N TYR A 81 -4.36 4.08 -1.70
CA TYR A 81 -3.39 3.14 -2.28
C TYR A 81 -1.97 3.56 -1.88
N ASP A 82 -1.01 2.64 -1.94
CA ASP A 82 0.32 2.86 -1.39
C ASP A 82 1.27 3.58 -2.36
N MET A 83 1.13 3.36 -3.66
CA MET A 83 1.98 4.00 -4.67
C MET A 83 1.35 4.04 -6.06
N SER A 84 1.89 4.92 -6.91
CA SER A 84 1.55 4.97 -8.33
C SER A 84 2.72 4.49 -9.19
N TYR A 85 2.43 3.63 -10.16
CA TYR A 85 3.39 3.16 -11.14
C TYR A 85 2.75 3.13 -12.53
N ARG A 86 3.40 3.79 -13.51
CA ARG A 86 2.86 3.94 -14.89
C ARG A 86 1.42 4.43 -14.95
N GLY A 87 1.06 5.37 -14.06
CA GLY A 87 -0.29 5.92 -13.98
C GLY A 87 -1.34 4.99 -13.34
N ARG A 88 -0.95 3.81 -12.85
CA ARG A 88 -1.82 2.88 -12.14
C ARG A 88 -1.54 2.89 -10.65
N ARG A 89 -2.58 2.67 -9.86
CA ARG A 89 -2.56 2.67 -8.40
C ARG A 89 -2.24 1.27 -7.91
N ILE A 90 -1.21 1.16 -7.10
CA ILE A 90 -0.72 -0.10 -6.54
C ILE A 90 -0.98 -0.12 -5.04
N GLU A 91 -1.58 -1.20 -4.57
CA GLU A 91 -1.78 -1.51 -3.16
C GLU A 91 -0.88 -2.66 -2.74
N VAL A 92 -0.21 -2.53 -1.62
CA VAL A 92 0.68 -3.56 -1.07
C VAL A 92 0.07 -4.13 0.20
N LYS A 93 -0.01 -5.44 0.30
CA LYS A 93 -0.50 -6.11 1.51
C LYS A 93 0.50 -7.14 1.98
N GLU A 94 0.83 -7.11 3.27
CA GLU A 94 1.80 -7.99 3.87
C GLU A 94 1.16 -9.03 4.78
N THR A 95 1.75 -10.21 4.81
CA THR A 95 1.53 -11.24 5.84
C THR A 95 2.79 -12.07 6.03
N ARG A 96 2.87 -12.76 7.16
CA ARG A 96 4.04 -13.55 7.53
C ARG A 96 3.66 -14.78 8.36
N TYR A 97 4.59 -15.74 8.44
CA TYR A 97 4.45 -16.91 9.30
C TYR A 97 4.77 -16.63 10.77
N ILE A 98 5.75 -15.74 11.03
CA ILE A 98 6.20 -15.40 12.38
C ILE A 98 5.94 -13.92 12.63
N HIS A 99 5.28 -13.62 13.72
CA HIS A 99 5.06 -12.25 14.18
C HIS A 99 6.03 -11.89 15.31
N SER A 100 6.52 -10.66 15.35
CA SER A 100 7.48 -10.19 16.35
C SER A 100 6.99 -10.32 17.80
N TRP A 101 5.67 -10.30 18.00
CA TRP A 101 5.04 -10.45 19.32
C TRP A 101 4.74 -11.90 19.72
N ASN A 102 4.91 -12.88 18.82
CA ASN A 102 4.64 -14.28 19.07
C ASN A 102 5.76 -15.16 18.50
N LYS A 103 6.83 -15.24 19.24
CA LYS A 103 8.06 -15.92 18.85
C LYS A 103 7.95 -17.44 18.81
N GLU A 104 7.02 -17.99 19.56
CA GLU A 104 6.89 -19.45 19.78
C GLU A 104 5.88 -20.11 18.86
N LYS A 105 5.04 -19.35 18.20
CA LYS A 105 3.93 -19.92 17.41
C LYS A 105 3.94 -19.45 15.96
N ILE A 106 4.09 -20.41 15.06
CA ILE A 106 3.89 -20.19 13.63
C ILE A 106 2.40 -19.92 13.38
N SER A 107 2.10 -18.82 12.73
CA SER A 107 0.71 -18.51 12.34
C SER A 107 0.22 -19.49 11.28
N ASN A 108 -0.91 -20.16 11.55
CA ASN A 108 -1.55 -21.04 10.58
C ASN A 108 -2.53 -20.32 9.65
N VAL A 109 -2.98 -19.14 10.04
CA VAL A 109 -3.96 -18.35 9.29
C VAL A 109 -3.19 -17.27 8.52
N ARG A 110 -3.27 -17.35 7.20
CA ARG A 110 -2.66 -16.37 6.29
C ARG A 110 -3.75 -15.76 5.45
N THR A 111 -4.06 -14.53 5.79
CA THR A 111 -5.03 -13.72 5.07
C THR A 111 -4.47 -12.34 4.85
N PHE A 112 -4.92 -11.71 3.79
CA PHE A 112 -4.62 -10.31 3.51
C PHE A 112 -5.89 -9.47 3.62
N SER A 113 -5.74 -8.22 4.02
CA SER A 113 -6.83 -7.25 3.98
C SER A 113 -7.05 -6.79 2.55
N ILE A 114 -8.32 -6.85 2.10
CA ILE A 114 -8.77 -6.36 0.80
C ILE A 114 -10.05 -5.54 0.95
N ALA A 115 -10.26 -4.95 2.13
CA ALA A 115 -11.48 -4.21 2.42
C ALA A 115 -11.67 -3.08 1.41
N PRO A 116 -12.85 -2.99 0.76
CA PRO A 116 -13.17 -1.84 -0.05
C PRO A 116 -13.27 -0.60 0.84
N THR A 117 -12.92 0.56 0.30
CA THR A 117 -12.97 1.83 1.00
C THR A 117 -13.82 2.83 0.22
N ASN A 118 -14.43 3.74 0.94
CA ASN A 118 -15.18 4.85 0.34
C ASN A 118 -14.36 6.12 0.54
N ASN A 119 -13.37 6.45 -0.11
CA ASN A 119 -12.55 7.69 -0.06
C ASN A 119 -12.91 8.77 1.00
N ARG A 120 -13.64 8.44 2.05
CA ARG A 120 -13.97 9.35 3.15
C ARG A 120 -12.79 9.57 4.10
N TYR A 121 -11.78 8.77 3.97
CA TYR A 121 -10.60 8.85 4.79
C TYR A 121 -9.43 9.31 3.95
N TRP A 122 -8.99 10.54 4.22
CA TRP A 122 -7.64 11.00 4.18
C TRP A 122 -6.98 10.99 2.80
N GLY A 123 -7.10 11.99 2.12
CA GLY A 123 -6.31 12.35 0.98
C GLY A 123 -6.69 13.74 0.57
N SER A 124 -5.74 14.48 0.11
CA SER A 124 -5.81 15.85 -0.40
C SER A 124 -6.85 16.06 -1.51
N THR A 125 -7.48 15.04 -1.98
CA THR A 125 -8.70 15.09 -2.75
C THR A 125 -9.86 14.78 -1.81
N LEU A 126 -10.27 15.76 -1.05
CA LEU A 126 -11.60 15.90 -0.49
C LEU A 126 -12.65 15.92 -1.63
N ASN A 127 -12.65 14.91 -2.45
CA ASN A 127 -13.80 14.58 -3.25
C ASN A 127 -14.79 13.91 -2.29
N LEU A 128 -15.39 14.73 -1.46
CA LEU A 128 -16.64 14.47 -0.74
C LEU A 128 -17.74 14.24 -1.77
N HIS A 129 -17.65 13.15 -2.52
CA HIS A 129 -18.79 12.63 -3.24
C HIS A 129 -19.54 11.70 -2.30
N PRO A 130 -20.64 12.14 -1.69
CA PRO A 130 -21.46 11.30 -0.81
C PRO A 130 -21.97 10.04 -1.51
N ASP A 131 -21.92 10.01 -2.83
CA ASP A 131 -22.46 8.95 -3.68
C ASP A 131 -21.40 7.93 -4.16
N ARG A 132 -20.13 8.04 -3.74
CA ARG A 132 -19.14 7.03 -4.09
C ARG A 132 -19.42 5.72 -3.37
N LYS A 133 -19.72 4.68 -4.13
CA LYS A 133 -19.84 3.31 -3.64
C LYS A 133 -18.51 2.87 -3.01
N LEU A 134 -18.59 2.06 -1.98
CA LEU A 134 -17.47 1.28 -1.47
C LEU A 134 -16.80 0.53 -2.64
N ALA A 135 -15.51 0.74 -2.83
CA ALA A 135 -14.73 0.08 -3.88
C ALA A 135 -13.27 -0.12 -3.43
N ARG A 136 -12.59 -1.07 -4.04
CA ARG A 136 -11.14 -1.18 -3.96
C ARG A 136 -10.55 -0.11 -4.87
N GLN A 137 -9.73 0.77 -4.30
CA GLN A 137 -9.28 2.00 -4.98
C GLN A 137 -8.01 1.80 -5.83
N SER A 138 -7.31 0.70 -5.65
CA SER A 138 -6.12 0.36 -6.44
C SER A 138 -6.49 -0.38 -7.72
N ASP A 139 -5.61 -0.35 -8.69
CA ASP A 139 -5.73 -1.06 -9.97
C ASP A 139 -5.07 -2.45 -9.90
N VAL A 140 -4.02 -2.57 -9.06
CA VAL A 140 -3.27 -3.82 -8.85
C VAL A 140 -2.95 -3.96 -7.37
N TYR A 141 -3.08 -5.19 -6.85
CA TYR A 141 -2.60 -5.61 -5.53
C TYR A 141 -1.29 -6.39 -5.65
N VAL A 142 -0.33 -6.06 -4.79
CA VAL A 142 0.88 -6.84 -4.56
C VAL A 142 0.83 -7.44 -3.17
N PHE A 143 0.57 -8.73 -3.08
CA PHE A 143 0.52 -9.48 -1.82
C PHE A 143 1.91 -10.01 -1.48
N CYS A 144 2.47 -9.58 -0.37
CA CYS A 144 3.81 -9.89 0.09
C CYS A 144 3.75 -10.90 1.24
N LEU A 145 4.42 -12.03 1.09
CA LEU A 145 4.50 -13.08 2.10
C LEU A 145 5.93 -13.25 2.56
N ASN A 146 6.21 -13.03 3.85
CA ASN A 146 7.45 -13.48 4.43
C ASN A 146 7.32 -14.96 4.83
N ILE A 147 8.11 -15.82 4.18
CA ILE A 147 8.02 -17.28 4.31
C ILE A 147 8.84 -17.84 5.46
N ASN A 148 9.58 -17.02 6.20
CA ASN A 148 10.39 -17.51 7.30
C ASN A 148 9.51 -18.12 8.40
N LYS A 149 9.92 -19.31 8.87
CA LYS A 149 9.24 -20.08 9.94
C LYS A 149 10.10 -20.29 11.17
N GLU A 150 11.32 -19.79 11.15
CA GLU A 150 12.29 -19.94 12.25
C GLU A 150 12.63 -18.57 12.81
N TYR A 151 12.19 -18.30 14.04
CA TYR A 151 12.37 -16.96 14.64
C TYR A 151 13.86 -16.57 14.76
N GLU A 152 14.70 -17.49 15.18
CA GLU A 152 16.13 -17.23 15.40
C GLU A 152 16.90 -16.96 14.09
N LYS A 153 16.37 -17.43 12.96
CA LYS A 153 16.91 -17.18 11.63
C LYS A 153 16.17 -16.04 10.91
N SER A 154 15.29 -15.34 11.63
CA SER A 154 14.50 -14.26 11.05
C SER A 154 15.37 -13.04 10.82
N ASP A 155 15.78 -12.85 9.57
CA ASP A 155 16.45 -11.65 9.11
C ASP A 155 15.48 -10.86 8.19
N PRO A 156 14.94 -9.73 8.64
CA PRO A 156 14.04 -8.92 7.82
C PRO A 156 14.73 -8.31 6.59
N LEU A 157 16.05 -8.24 6.58
CA LEU A 157 16.83 -7.71 5.44
C LEU A 157 17.11 -8.78 4.39
N ASN A 158 16.92 -10.07 4.70
CA ASN A 158 17.06 -11.15 3.74
C ASN A 158 15.81 -11.25 2.85
N ILE A 159 15.92 -10.68 1.63
CA ILE A 159 14.83 -10.62 0.67
C ILE A 159 14.46 -12.01 0.13
N ASP A 160 15.33 -13.01 0.24
CA ASP A 160 15.05 -14.38 -0.18
C ASP A 160 13.94 -15.06 0.63
N TYR A 161 13.58 -14.51 1.78
CA TYR A 161 12.41 -14.93 2.54
C TYR A 161 11.09 -14.32 2.07
N TRP A 162 11.10 -13.49 1.02
CA TRP A 162 9.89 -12.86 0.54
C TRP A 162 9.39 -13.51 -0.76
N ARG A 163 8.07 -13.67 -0.83
CA ARG A 163 7.34 -14.08 -2.02
C ARG A 163 6.26 -13.06 -2.33
N PHE A 164 6.06 -12.80 -3.60
CA PHE A 164 5.15 -11.77 -4.07
C PHE A 164 4.12 -12.39 -5.00
N TYR A 165 2.86 -12.04 -4.79
CA TYR A 165 1.74 -12.48 -5.63
C TYR A 165 1.05 -11.23 -6.15
N ILE A 166 0.99 -11.07 -7.46
CA ILE A 166 0.47 -9.87 -8.11
C ILE A 166 -0.87 -10.19 -8.74
N VAL A 167 -1.91 -9.42 -8.38
CA VAL A 167 -3.29 -9.69 -8.81
C VAL A 167 -3.95 -8.37 -9.23
N PRO A 168 -4.50 -8.28 -10.45
CA PRO A 168 -5.33 -7.14 -10.85
C PRO A 168 -6.57 -7.05 -9.97
N THR A 169 -6.97 -5.85 -9.58
CA THR A 169 -8.09 -5.62 -8.66
C THR A 169 -9.41 -6.20 -9.18
N PHE A 170 -9.66 -6.14 -10.49
CA PHE A 170 -10.88 -6.69 -11.08
C PHE A 170 -11.06 -8.21 -10.87
N GLU A 171 -9.95 -8.96 -10.75
CA GLU A 171 -10.03 -10.40 -10.43
C GLU A 171 -10.49 -10.63 -8.99
N ILE A 172 -10.04 -9.76 -8.06
CA ILE A 172 -10.50 -9.78 -6.66
C ILE A 172 -11.98 -9.44 -6.59
N ASP A 173 -12.43 -8.42 -7.33
CA ASP A 173 -13.82 -8.01 -7.38
C ASP A 173 -14.71 -9.11 -7.96
N ARG A 174 -14.32 -9.71 -9.08
CA ARG A 174 -15.02 -10.87 -9.67
C ARG A 174 -15.12 -12.04 -8.71
N TYR A 175 -14.06 -12.32 -7.97
CA TYR A 175 -14.08 -13.38 -6.94
C TYR A 175 -15.08 -13.04 -5.84
N ALA A 176 -15.07 -11.82 -5.32
CA ALA A 176 -15.97 -11.37 -4.27
C ALA A 176 -17.45 -11.42 -4.73
N GLU A 177 -17.72 -10.98 -5.95
CA GLU A 177 -19.06 -11.04 -6.56
C GLU A 177 -19.56 -12.49 -6.74
N LYS A 178 -18.69 -13.36 -7.30
CA LYS A 178 -18.99 -14.79 -7.45
C LYS A 178 -19.38 -15.46 -6.14
N HIS A 179 -18.79 -15.04 -5.03
CA HIS A 179 -19.09 -15.55 -3.68
C HIS A 179 -20.18 -14.74 -2.97
N LYS A 180 -20.89 -13.86 -3.67
CA LYS A 180 -21.95 -12.98 -3.13
C LYS A 180 -21.50 -12.15 -1.92
N ASN A 181 -20.24 -11.74 -1.91
CA ASN A 181 -19.63 -10.95 -0.85
C ASN A 181 -18.81 -9.79 -1.45
N PRO A 182 -19.44 -8.80 -2.12
CA PRO A 182 -18.73 -7.69 -2.75
C PRO A 182 -17.91 -6.87 -1.75
N ASP A 183 -18.34 -6.79 -0.50
CA ASP A 183 -17.67 -6.09 0.58
C ASP A 183 -16.65 -6.95 1.32
N GLN A 184 -16.17 -8.03 0.71
CA GLN A 184 -15.20 -8.94 1.30
C GLN A 184 -13.97 -8.19 1.81
N LYS A 185 -13.68 -8.35 3.10
CA LYS A 185 -12.60 -7.61 3.79
C LYS A 185 -11.28 -8.35 3.84
N LYS A 186 -11.30 -9.67 3.67
CA LYS A 186 -10.10 -10.51 3.77
C LYS A 186 -10.09 -11.57 2.68
N ILE A 187 -8.89 -11.88 2.17
CA ILE A 187 -8.67 -12.95 1.20
C ILE A 187 -7.58 -13.89 1.71
N SER A 188 -7.76 -15.19 1.52
CA SER A 188 -6.78 -16.17 1.96
C SER A 188 -5.61 -16.27 0.98
N LEU A 189 -4.43 -16.64 1.50
CA LEU A 189 -3.23 -16.88 0.68
C LEU A 189 -3.48 -17.92 -0.43
N ASN A 190 -4.27 -18.95 -0.17
CA ASN A 190 -4.55 -19.97 -1.19
C ASN A 190 -5.34 -19.40 -2.37
N VAL A 191 -6.30 -18.53 -2.09
CA VAL A 191 -7.06 -17.84 -3.15
C VAL A 191 -6.17 -16.87 -3.93
N VAL A 192 -5.32 -16.10 -3.21
CA VAL A 192 -4.34 -15.20 -3.85
C VAL A 192 -3.40 -15.97 -4.76
N ARG A 193 -2.87 -17.12 -4.32
CA ARG A 193 -2.03 -18.00 -5.15
C ARG A 193 -2.74 -18.47 -6.41
N SER A 194 -4.00 -18.87 -6.27
CA SER A 194 -4.80 -19.31 -7.41
C SER A 194 -5.02 -18.19 -8.45
N MET A 195 -5.19 -16.93 -7.99
CA MET A 195 -5.38 -15.78 -8.88
C MET A 195 -4.08 -15.36 -9.54
N ALA A 196 -2.99 -15.27 -8.78
CA ALA A 196 -1.69 -14.86 -9.29
C ALA A 196 -1.07 -15.89 -10.25
N GLY A 197 -1.45 -17.16 -10.11
CA GLY A 197 -0.92 -18.28 -10.88
C GLY A 197 0.49 -18.68 -10.45
N GLU A 198 1.42 -17.74 -10.40
CA GLU A 198 2.83 -17.95 -10.07
C GLU A 198 3.29 -17.00 -8.97
N GLU A 199 4.14 -17.47 -8.08
CA GLU A 199 4.81 -16.59 -7.11
C GLU A 199 6.02 -15.90 -7.75
N ALA A 200 6.23 -14.65 -7.43
CA ALA A 200 7.36 -13.88 -7.90
C ALA A 200 8.42 -13.71 -6.80
N CYS A 201 9.69 -13.78 -7.16
CA CYS A 201 10.79 -13.25 -6.37
C CYS A 201 10.94 -11.74 -6.59
N PHE A 202 11.78 -11.07 -5.80
CA PHE A 202 11.99 -9.63 -5.87
C PHE A 202 12.29 -9.12 -7.29
N HIS A 203 13.16 -9.79 -8.02
CA HIS A 203 13.57 -9.37 -9.38
C HIS A 203 12.45 -9.49 -10.43
N LYS A 204 11.40 -10.26 -10.13
CA LYS A 204 10.26 -10.48 -11.03
C LYS A 204 9.06 -9.56 -10.73
N ILE A 205 9.08 -8.79 -9.66
CA ILE A 205 7.96 -7.95 -9.26
C ILE A 205 7.55 -6.99 -10.40
N ARG A 206 8.52 -6.29 -11.00
CA ARG A 206 8.23 -5.32 -12.06
C ARG A 206 7.55 -5.98 -13.26
N GLU A 207 8.09 -7.08 -13.75
CA GLU A 207 7.53 -7.84 -14.87
C GLU A 207 6.08 -8.27 -14.57
N LYS A 208 5.85 -8.84 -13.39
CA LYS A 208 4.50 -9.29 -12.98
C LYS A 208 3.51 -8.16 -12.75
N VAL A 209 3.96 -7.01 -12.28
CA VAL A 209 3.11 -5.80 -12.16
C VAL A 209 2.76 -5.26 -13.55
N ASP A 210 3.71 -5.24 -14.50
CA ASP A 210 3.45 -4.83 -15.88
C ASP A 210 2.43 -5.76 -16.55
N GLU A 211 2.54 -7.08 -16.37
CA GLU A 211 1.56 -8.07 -16.86
C GLU A 211 0.16 -7.84 -16.24
N ALA A 212 0.10 -7.56 -14.93
CA ALA A 212 -1.17 -7.30 -14.24
C ALA A 212 -1.83 -6.00 -14.71
N ILE A 213 -1.05 -4.96 -14.97
CA ILE A 213 -1.52 -3.70 -15.54
C ILE A 213 -2.11 -3.94 -16.93
N GLN A 214 -1.39 -4.68 -17.80
CA GLN A 214 -1.90 -5.01 -19.12
C GLN A 214 -3.23 -5.75 -19.06
N LYS A 215 -3.37 -6.76 -18.19
CA LYS A 215 -4.65 -7.47 -18.00
C LYS A 215 -5.77 -6.54 -17.52
N ALA A 216 -5.45 -5.59 -16.61
CA ALA A 216 -6.44 -4.62 -16.15
C ALA A 216 -6.90 -3.69 -17.28
N ASP A 217 -5.99 -3.26 -18.16
CA ASP A 217 -6.29 -2.42 -19.31
C ASP A 217 -7.15 -3.15 -20.34
N GLU A 218 -6.80 -4.41 -20.67
CA GLU A 218 -7.58 -5.27 -21.57
C GLU A 218 -9.00 -5.51 -21.03
N TYR A 219 -9.12 -5.71 -19.71
CA TYR A 219 -10.43 -5.84 -19.07
C TYR A 219 -11.27 -4.57 -19.19
N LEU A 220 -10.71 -3.40 -18.91
CA LEU A 220 -11.42 -2.12 -19.06
C LEU A 220 -11.90 -1.90 -20.50
N LEU A 221 -11.05 -2.15 -21.50
CA LEU A 221 -11.42 -2.07 -22.91
C LEU A 221 -12.52 -3.08 -23.30
N SER A 222 -12.65 -4.18 -22.60
CA SER A 222 -13.73 -5.16 -22.83
C SER A 222 -15.09 -4.71 -22.31
N LEU A 223 -15.13 -3.76 -21.36
CA LEU A 223 -16.37 -3.21 -20.80
C LEU A 223 -16.96 -2.06 -21.64
N GLU A 224 -16.14 -1.48 -22.53
CA GLU A 224 -16.56 -0.37 -23.43
C GLU A 224 -17.17 -0.85 -24.75
N LYS A 225 -17.15 -2.16 -24.99
CA LYS A 225 -17.74 -2.82 -26.18
C LYS A 225 -19.12 -3.40 -25.86
#